data_64bac007d4d9ccb45ae0f91cd7f98966
#
_entry.id   64bac007d4d9ccb45ae0f91cd7f98966
#
_cell.length_a   1.000
_cell.length_b   1.000
_cell.length_c   1.000
_cell.angle_alpha   90.00
_cell.angle_beta   90.00
_cell.angle_gamma   90.00
#
_symmetry.space_group_name_H-M   'P 1'
#
loop_
_entity.id
_entity.type
_entity.pdbx_description
1 polymer ?
#
loop_
_entity_poly.entity_id
_entity_poly.type
_entity_poly.pdbx_seq_one_letter_code
_entity_poly.pdbx_strand_id
1 'polypeptide(L)'
;MRIILLSDTHGLHSMMTHPVPEGDVLVHAGDFTNVGSLVDVARFDQWLGSLDYKHKIVIAGNHERGWDKTGRSLGKNLSNAHYLEDSSINIDGVNFYGSPWTPTFGWGWAFNADRGNAIRGKWAMIPDAGLVDVLITHGPPMGILDEAGPLWGSQHVGCEDLAKQVTISAPKVHVFGHIHNGYGQRQIGQTLYVNAAICDEDYRPVNAPVVAEI
;
A
#
# COMPACT_ATOMS: atom_id res chain seq x y z
N MET A 1 3.68 -19.06 -3.87
CA MET A 1 4.26 -18.09 -2.91
C MET A 1 3.12 -17.54 -2.06
N ARG A 2 3.28 -17.62 -0.73
CA ARG A 2 2.29 -17.11 0.23
C ARG A 2 2.68 -15.70 0.67
N ILE A 3 1.83 -14.71 0.35
CA ILE A 3 2.08 -13.29 0.57
C ILE A 3 1.11 -12.79 1.63
N ILE A 4 1.64 -12.12 2.66
CA ILE A 4 0.85 -11.50 3.73
C ILE A 4 0.77 -10.00 3.46
N LEU A 5 -0.44 -9.48 3.38
CA LEU A 5 -0.76 -8.12 2.95
C LEU A 5 -1.29 -7.29 4.12
N LEU A 6 -0.65 -6.14 4.37
CA LEU A 6 -1.03 -5.15 5.37
C LEU A 6 -0.95 -3.74 4.76
N SER A 7 -1.68 -2.81 5.36
CA SER A 7 -1.59 -1.36 5.11
C SER A 7 -2.11 -0.59 6.32
N ASP A 8 -1.86 0.70 6.40
CA ASP A 8 -2.52 1.63 7.33
C ASP A 8 -2.45 1.17 8.78
N THR A 9 -1.25 0.86 9.25
CA THR A 9 -1.02 0.50 10.66
C THR A 9 -0.83 1.71 11.57
N HIS A 10 -0.54 2.91 11.02
CA HIS A 10 -0.46 4.19 11.74
C HIS A 10 0.32 4.14 13.07
N GLY A 11 1.44 3.41 13.09
CA GLY A 11 2.26 3.21 14.30
C GLY A 11 1.69 2.19 15.29
N LEU A 12 0.53 1.57 15.00
CA LEU A 12 -0.15 0.60 15.87
C LEU A 12 0.15 -0.86 15.49
N HIS A 13 1.17 -1.11 14.67
CA HIS A 13 1.56 -2.43 14.18
C HIS A 13 1.80 -3.48 15.28
N SER A 14 2.26 -3.07 16.47
CA SER A 14 2.40 -3.96 17.64
C SER A 14 1.13 -4.13 18.48
N MET A 15 0.06 -3.42 18.13
CA MET A 15 -1.22 -3.41 18.86
C MET A 15 -2.35 -4.05 18.04
N MET A 16 -2.04 -4.65 16.89
CA MET A 16 -3.03 -5.33 16.05
C MET A 16 -3.76 -6.42 16.85
N THR A 17 -5.08 -6.49 16.68
CA THR A 17 -5.92 -7.49 17.35
C THR A 17 -5.77 -8.90 16.76
N HIS A 18 -5.26 -8.98 15.54
CA HIS A 18 -4.98 -10.23 14.84
C HIS A 18 -3.48 -10.42 14.67
N PRO A 19 -2.94 -11.63 14.92
CA PRO A 19 -1.53 -11.91 14.69
C PRO A 19 -1.21 -11.86 13.19
N VAL A 20 0.02 -11.50 12.86
CA VAL A 20 0.53 -11.59 11.49
C VAL A 20 0.77 -13.07 11.16
N PRO A 21 0.08 -13.65 10.15
CA PRO A 21 0.23 -15.07 9.81
C PRO A 21 1.64 -15.38 9.25
N GLU A 22 2.05 -16.64 9.25
CA GLU A 22 3.25 -17.09 8.55
C GLU A 22 3.10 -16.95 7.02
N GLY A 23 4.20 -16.63 6.34
CA GLY A 23 4.24 -16.47 4.87
C GLY A 23 5.66 -16.34 4.34
N ASP A 24 5.80 -16.35 3.02
CA ASP A 24 7.08 -16.19 2.34
C ASP A 24 7.49 -14.71 2.25
N VAL A 25 6.51 -13.84 1.97
CA VAL A 25 6.70 -12.40 1.78
C VAL A 25 5.66 -11.63 2.58
N LEU A 26 6.10 -10.59 3.29
CA LEU A 26 5.24 -9.59 3.93
C LEU A 26 5.22 -8.34 3.05
N VAL A 27 4.03 -7.80 2.76
CA VAL A 27 3.84 -6.53 2.04
C VAL A 27 3.11 -5.54 2.92
N HIS A 28 3.64 -4.32 3.05
CA HIS A 28 2.95 -3.20 3.70
C HIS A 28 2.71 -2.07 2.70
N ALA A 29 1.45 -1.76 2.42
CA ALA A 29 1.03 -0.85 1.36
C ALA A 29 0.88 0.63 1.81
N GLY A 30 1.72 1.08 2.75
CA GLY A 30 1.83 2.49 3.15
C GLY A 30 1.09 2.84 4.44
N ASP A 31 1.27 4.09 4.88
CA ASP A 31 0.73 4.62 6.13
C ASP A 31 1.11 3.77 7.36
N PHE A 32 2.40 3.44 7.45
CA PHE A 32 2.93 2.70 8.60
C PHE A 32 3.26 3.62 9.79
N THR A 33 3.29 4.95 9.59
CA THR A 33 3.44 5.96 10.64
C THR A 33 2.24 6.93 10.64
N ASN A 34 2.15 7.82 11.66
CA ASN A 34 1.15 8.88 11.66
C ASN A 34 1.61 10.16 10.96
N VAL A 35 2.91 10.45 10.98
CA VAL A 35 3.45 11.73 10.47
C VAL A 35 4.83 11.61 9.83
N GLY A 36 5.33 10.40 9.59
CA GLY A 36 6.62 10.16 8.96
C GLY A 36 7.83 10.51 9.83
N SER A 37 7.68 10.54 11.16
CA SER A 37 8.81 10.88 12.04
C SER A 37 9.88 9.77 12.03
N LEU A 38 11.16 10.15 12.15
CA LEU A 38 12.27 9.19 12.20
C LEU A 38 12.15 8.19 13.36
N VAL A 39 11.54 8.60 14.46
CA VAL A 39 11.32 7.73 15.63
C VAL A 39 10.28 6.66 15.31
N ASP A 40 9.19 7.03 14.64
CA ASP A 40 8.15 6.07 14.26
C ASP A 40 8.63 5.12 13.17
N VAL A 41 9.42 5.62 12.21
CA VAL A 41 10.10 4.80 11.20
C VAL A 41 11.01 3.76 11.86
N ALA A 42 11.84 4.18 12.83
CA ALA A 42 12.73 3.25 13.54
C ALA A 42 11.96 2.19 14.34
N ARG A 43 10.83 2.56 14.96
CA ARG A 43 9.96 1.60 15.67
C ARG A 43 9.33 0.59 14.71
N PHE A 44 8.89 1.07 13.54
CA PHE A 44 8.33 0.20 12.51
C PHE A 44 9.40 -0.75 11.95
N ASP A 45 10.62 -0.26 11.67
CA ASP A 45 11.72 -1.10 11.20
C ASP A 45 12.11 -2.16 12.25
N GLN A 46 12.14 -1.80 13.53
CA GLN A 46 12.37 -2.76 14.62
C GLN A 46 11.27 -3.83 14.67
N TRP A 47 10.01 -3.44 14.52
CA TRP A 47 8.91 -4.39 14.46
C TRP A 47 9.03 -5.33 13.25
N LEU A 48 9.35 -4.80 12.07
CA LEU A 48 9.63 -5.62 10.89
C LEU A 48 10.77 -6.62 11.17
N GLY A 49 11.84 -6.19 11.87
CA GLY A 49 12.95 -7.06 12.26
C GLY A 49 12.56 -8.19 13.21
N SER A 50 11.48 -8.04 13.98
CA SER A 50 10.97 -9.07 14.90
C SER A 50 10.12 -10.15 14.22
N LEU A 51 9.70 -9.93 12.96
CA LEU A 51 8.86 -10.85 12.21
C LEU A 51 9.72 -11.83 11.38
N ASP A 52 9.39 -13.11 11.46
CA ASP A 52 10.12 -14.18 10.73
C ASP A 52 9.61 -14.31 9.29
N TYR A 53 10.04 -13.37 8.43
CA TYR A 53 9.82 -13.40 6.99
C TYR A 53 11.14 -13.24 6.27
N LYS A 54 11.36 -14.08 5.25
CA LYS A 54 12.55 -13.99 4.39
C LYS A 54 12.60 -12.65 3.65
N HIS A 55 11.46 -12.17 3.19
CA HIS A 55 11.35 -10.92 2.46
C HIS A 55 10.21 -10.06 3.01
N LYS A 56 10.46 -8.76 3.12
CA LYS A 56 9.48 -7.77 3.52
C LYS A 56 9.55 -6.62 2.53
N ILE A 57 8.41 -6.20 1.99
CA ILE A 57 8.29 -5.11 1.00
C ILE A 57 7.41 -4.02 1.60
N VAL A 58 7.85 -2.78 1.52
CA VAL A 58 7.14 -1.63 2.08
C VAL A 58 7.10 -0.52 1.04
N ILE A 59 5.96 0.14 0.89
CA ILE A 59 5.84 1.45 0.25
C ILE A 59 5.45 2.49 1.29
N ALA A 60 5.64 3.77 0.98
CA ALA A 60 5.07 4.86 1.77
C ALA A 60 3.58 5.06 1.45
N GLY A 61 2.90 5.87 2.28
CA GLY A 61 1.59 6.42 2.01
C GLY A 61 1.55 7.93 2.30
N ASN A 62 0.36 8.50 2.40
CA ASN A 62 0.23 9.94 2.61
C ASN A 62 0.62 10.41 4.02
N HIS A 63 0.61 9.53 5.01
CA HIS A 63 1.04 9.84 6.37
C HIS A 63 2.56 9.88 6.55
N GLU A 64 3.34 9.37 5.62
CA GLU A 64 4.80 9.54 5.59
C GLU A 64 5.15 10.97 5.13
N ARG A 65 4.71 11.98 5.92
CA ARG A 65 4.77 13.40 5.56
C ARG A 65 6.20 13.89 5.33
N GLY A 66 6.38 14.60 4.25
CA GLY A 66 7.66 15.21 3.88
C GLY A 66 8.63 14.27 3.16
N TRP A 67 8.30 12.99 3.01
CA TRP A 67 9.16 12.04 2.29
C TRP A 67 9.23 12.36 0.79
N ASP A 68 8.12 12.80 0.22
CA ASP A 68 8.00 13.21 -1.19
C ASP A 68 8.74 14.52 -1.52
N LYS A 69 8.95 15.41 -0.51
CA LYS A 69 9.44 16.77 -0.73
C LYS A 69 10.96 16.92 -0.54
N THR A 70 11.58 16.05 0.22
CA THR A 70 12.98 16.19 0.61
C THR A 70 13.95 15.46 -0.33
N GLY A 71 13.47 14.75 -1.34
CA GLY A 71 14.28 13.85 -2.17
C GLY A 71 15.00 12.77 -1.36
N ARG A 72 14.72 12.70 -0.08
CA ARG A 72 15.25 11.72 0.86
C ARG A 72 14.16 10.71 1.09
N SER A 73 14.19 9.65 0.32
CA SER A 73 13.42 8.46 0.66
C SER A 73 13.89 8.00 2.04
N LEU A 74 13.12 8.33 3.08
CA LEU A 74 13.36 7.80 4.42
C LEU A 74 13.18 6.28 4.45
N GLY A 75 12.57 5.70 3.42
CA GLY A 75 12.53 4.27 3.18
C GLY A 75 13.91 3.62 3.11
N LYS A 76 14.96 4.38 2.74
CA LYS A 76 16.36 3.90 2.85
C LYS A 76 16.80 3.63 4.28
N ASN A 77 16.06 4.11 5.28
CA ASN A 77 16.31 3.84 6.68
C ASN A 77 15.59 2.58 7.19
N LEU A 78 14.78 1.92 6.33
CA LEU A 78 14.22 0.60 6.63
C LEU A 78 15.28 -0.46 6.30
N SER A 79 15.93 -0.97 7.35
CA SER A 79 17.00 -1.99 7.20
C SER A 79 16.44 -3.41 7.11
N ASN A 80 15.20 -3.60 7.58
CA ASN A 80 14.52 -4.90 7.65
C ASN A 80 13.50 -5.12 6.52
N ALA A 81 13.46 -4.23 5.50
CA ALA A 81 12.55 -4.35 4.35
C ALA A 81 13.14 -3.78 3.07
N HIS A 82 12.61 -4.23 1.94
CA HIS A 82 12.78 -3.59 0.64
C HIS A 82 11.77 -2.45 0.50
N TYR A 83 12.23 -1.20 0.49
CA TYR A 83 11.36 -0.05 0.22
C TYR A 83 11.23 0.17 -1.29
N LEU A 84 9.99 0.26 -1.77
CA LEU A 84 9.69 0.55 -3.17
C LEU A 84 9.04 1.93 -3.30
N GLU A 85 9.53 2.72 -4.27
CA GLU A 85 8.97 3.99 -4.69
C GLU A 85 9.12 4.10 -6.21
N ASP A 86 8.01 3.95 -6.91
CA ASP A 86 7.94 3.88 -8.38
C ASP A 86 8.98 2.89 -8.95
N SER A 87 9.09 1.72 -8.35
CA SER A 87 10.15 0.74 -8.64
C SER A 87 9.70 -0.70 -8.45
N SER A 88 10.45 -1.62 -9.05
CA SER A 88 10.20 -3.06 -9.02
C SER A 88 11.28 -3.82 -8.24
N ILE A 89 10.89 -4.99 -7.72
CA ILE A 89 11.80 -6.03 -7.23
C ILE A 89 11.30 -7.40 -7.67
N ASN A 90 12.22 -8.30 -8.03
CA ASN A 90 11.92 -9.72 -8.25
C ASN A 90 12.30 -10.52 -7.02
N ILE A 91 11.37 -11.32 -6.50
CA ILE A 91 11.61 -12.25 -5.39
C ILE A 91 11.17 -13.64 -5.82
N ASP A 92 12.11 -14.55 -5.91
CA ASP A 92 11.90 -15.97 -6.24
C ASP A 92 11.02 -16.15 -7.51
N GLY A 93 11.21 -15.30 -8.53
CA GLY A 93 10.51 -15.34 -9.81
C GLY A 93 9.20 -14.53 -9.86
N VAL A 94 8.76 -13.95 -8.75
CA VAL A 94 7.57 -13.07 -8.67
C VAL A 94 8.00 -11.61 -8.74
N ASN A 95 7.39 -10.84 -9.64
CA ASN A 95 7.67 -9.42 -9.85
C ASN A 95 6.70 -8.54 -9.04
N PHE A 96 7.26 -7.79 -8.10
CA PHE A 96 6.54 -6.78 -7.31
C PHE A 96 6.85 -5.38 -7.86
N TYR A 97 5.83 -4.53 -7.95
CA TYR A 97 6.00 -3.10 -8.23
C TYR A 97 5.30 -2.28 -7.15
N GLY A 98 5.99 -1.28 -6.60
CA GLY A 98 5.47 -0.41 -5.54
C GLY A 98 5.44 1.07 -5.92
N SER A 99 4.30 1.74 -5.63
CA SER A 99 4.08 3.17 -5.89
C SER A 99 3.22 3.81 -4.79
N PRO A 100 3.71 4.86 -4.11
CA PRO A 100 3.04 5.44 -2.93
C PRO A 100 1.95 6.47 -3.26
N TRP A 101 1.78 6.86 -4.51
CA TRP A 101 0.97 8.02 -4.90
C TRP A 101 -0.52 7.83 -4.68
N THR A 102 -1.20 8.95 -4.33
CA THR A 102 -2.65 9.07 -4.25
C THR A 102 -3.11 10.35 -4.97
N PRO A 103 -4.35 10.42 -5.48
CA PRO A 103 -4.92 11.68 -5.91
C PRO A 103 -4.93 12.70 -4.77
N THR A 104 -4.67 13.98 -5.08
CA THR A 104 -4.73 15.07 -4.10
C THR A 104 -6.12 15.13 -3.44
N PHE A 105 -6.16 15.11 -2.10
CA PHE A 105 -7.39 15.17 -1.30
C PHE A 105 -7.34 16.18 -0.14
N GLY A 106 -6.22 16.86 0.06
CA GLY A 106 -6.06 17.86 1.13
C GLY A 106 -4.66 18.48 1.15
N TRP A 107 -4.39 19.28 2.17
CA TRP A 107 -3.13 20.00 2.30
C TRP A 107 -2.13 19.28 3.21
N GLY A 108 -0.86 19.27 2.79
CA GLY A 108 0.24 18.79 3.65
C GLY A 108 0.42 17.28 3.72
N TRP A 109 -0.31 16.51 2.91
CA TRP A 109 -0.12 15.08 2.77
C TRP A 109 1.05 14.77 1.82
N ALA A 110 1.75 13.67 2.08
CA ALA A 110 2.80 13.20 1.20
C ALA A 110 2.22 12.45 -0.02
N PHE A 111 3.03 12.28 -1.06
CA PHE A 111 2.72 11.47 -2.25
C PHE A 111 1.35 11.78 -2.86
N ASN A 112 0.92 13.04 -2.80
CA ASN A 112 -0.28 13.52 -3.47
C ASN A 112 0.06 14.09 -4.84
N ALA A 113 -0.71 13.71 -5.85
CA ALA A 113 -0.62 14.27 -7.20
C ALA A 113 -2.02 14.58 -7.74
N ASP A 114 -2.16 15.72 -8.42
CA ASP A 114 -3.47 16.16 -8.93
C ASP A 114 -4.01 15.18 -9.97
N ARG A 115 -5.33 14.93 -9.92
CA ARG A 115 -6.04 14.12 -10.91
C ARG A 115 -5.76 14.62 -12.32
N GLY A 116 -5.78 13.73 -13.29
CA GLY A 116 -5.42 14.01 -14.67
C GLY A 116 -3.92 13.80 -14.96
N ASN A 117 -3.24 14.74 -15.62
CA ASN A 117 -1.90 14.51 -16.15
C ASN A 117 -0.84 14.23 -15.09
N ALA A 118 -0.93 14.85 -13.91
CA ALA A 118 0.07 14.67 -12.85
C ALA A 118 0.07 13.24 -12.32
N ILE A 119 -1.10 12.75 -11.86
CA ILE A 119 -1.22 11.40 -11.31
C ILE A 119 -1.09 10.32 -12.40
N ARG A 120 -1.57 10.59 -13.63
CA ARG A 120 -1.41 9.70 -14.78
C ARG A 120 0.05 9.46 -15.12
N GLY A 121 0.90 10.50 -15.02
CA GLY A 121 2.34 10.37 -15.21
C GLY A 121 2.99 9.42 -14.20
N LYS A 122 2.46 9.31 -12.99
CA LYS A 122 2.91 8.33 -11.99
C LYS A 122 2.49 6.91 -12.37
N TRP A 123 1.24 6.73 -12.74
CA TRP A 123 0.74 5.41 -13.14
C TRP A 123 1.35 4.89 -14.43
N ALA A 124 1.75 5.77 -15.35
CA ALA A 124 2.45 5.39 -16.59
C ALA A 124 3.83 4.73 -16.34
N MET A 125 4.37 4.80 -15.13
CA MET A 125 5.61 4.10 -14.75
C MET A 125 5.35 2.64 -14.32
N ILE A 126 4.10 2.25 -14.07
CA ILE A 126 3.74 0.86 -13.77
C ILE A 126 3.98 0.02 -15.03
N PRO A 127 4.77 -1.06 -14.96
CA PRO A 127 5.06 -1.90 -16.11
C PRO A 127 3.81 -2.55 -16.73
N ASP A 128 3.91 -2.87 -18.01
CA ASP A 128 2.83 -3.51 -18.79
C ASP A 128 2.54 -4.95 -18.34
N ALA A 129 1.49 -5.53 -18.91
CA ALA A 129 1.04 -6.89 -18.63
C ALA A 129 2.16 -7.94 -18.74
N GLY A 130 2.20 -8.84 -17.77
CA GLY A 130 3.20 -9.91 -17.67
C GLY A 130 4.54 -9.48 -17.04
N LEU A 131 4.73 -8.19 -16.75
CA LEU A 131 5.94 -7.68 -16.09
C LEU A 131 5.73 -7.36 -14.60
N VAL A 132 4.49 -7.41 -14.11
CA VAL A 132 4.13 -7.24 -12.69
C VAL A 132 3.16 -8.35 -12.29
N ASP A 133 3.55 -9.12 -11.27
CA ASP A 133 2.66 -10.11 -10.66
C ASP A 133 1.89 -9.51 -9.48
N VAL A 134 2.56 -8.70 -8.66
CA VAL A 134 1.99 -8.02 -7.50
C VAL A 134 2.19 -6.52 -7.64
N LEU A 135 1.10 -5.79 -7.79
CA LEU A 135 1.07 -4.33 -7.77
C LEU A 135 0.74 -3.85 -6.36
N ILE A 136 1.55 -2.94 -5.83
CA ILE A 136 1.37 -2.34 -4.52
C ILE A 136 1.19 -0.83 -4.72
N THR A 137 0.00 -0.30 -4.42
CA THR A 137 -0.25 1.16 -4.40
C THR A 137 -0.77 1.55 -3.02
N HIS A 138 -0.61 2.82 -2.61
CA HIS A 138 -1.20 3.21 -1.34
C HIS A 138 -2.70 3.40 -1.48
N GLY A 139 -3.17 4.17 -2.47
CA GLY A 139 -4.60 4.39 -2.69
C GLY A 139 -5.24 3.37 -3.64
N PRO A 140 -6.59 3.19 -3.55
CA PRO A 140 -7.36 2.28 -4.37
C PRO A 140 -7.58 2.78 -5.81
N PRO A 141 -7.83 1.87 -6.78
CA PRO A 141 -8.42 2.23 -8.06
C PRO A 141 -9.91 2.57 -7.90
N MET A 142 -10.43 3.44 -8.77
CA MET A 142 -11.84 3.85 -8.76
C MET A 142 -12.80 2.67 -8.88
N GLY A 143 -13.79 2.61 -7.99
CA GLY A 143 -14.88 1.63 -7.99
C GLY A 143 -14.54 0.28 -7.39
N ILE A 144 -13.35 0.14 -6.77
CA ILE A 144 -12.90 -1.14 -6.20
C ILE A 144 -12.39 -0.93 -4.77
N LEU A 145 -13.19 -1.31 -3.76
CA LEU A 145 -12.87 -1.21 -2.34
C LEU A 145 -12.41 0.21 -1.93
N ASP A 146 -13.04 1.22 -2.53
CA ASP A 146 -12.66 2.63 -2.46
C ASP A 146 -13.79 3.53 -1.94
N GLU A 147 -14.86 2.94 -1.38
CA GLU A 147 -15.96 3.70 -0.82
C GLU A 147 -15.56 4.32 0.52
N ALA A 148 -15.49 5.64 0.56
CA ALA A 148 -15.31 6.38 1.79
C ALA A 148 -16.57 6.25 2.67
N GLY A 149 -16.39 6.14 4.00
CA GLY A 149 -17.48 5.92 4.92
C GLY A 149 -18.48 7.07 5.01
N PRO A 150 -19.57 6.90 5.81
CA PRO A 150 -20.67 7.86 5.91
C PRO A 150 -20.23 9.28 6.29
N LEU A 151 -19.17 9.43 7.07
CA LEU A 151 -18.60 10.73 7.44
C LEU A 151 -18.10 11.53 6.22
N TRP A 152 -17.77 10.83 5.10
CA TRP A 152 -17.28 11.38 3.86
C TRP A 152 -18.32 11.33 2.73
N GLY A 153 -19.60 11.05 3.07
CA GLY A 153 -20.71 11.02 2.12
C GLY A 153 -20.86 9.71 1.34
N SER A 154 -20.26 8.61 1.80
CA SER A 154 -20.39 7.27 1.17
C SER A 154 -20.17 7.31 -0.35
N GLN A 155 -19.05 7.86 -0.79
CA GLN A 155 -18.73 8.03 -2.20
C GLN A 155 -17.46 7.24 -2.57
N HIS A 156 -17.36 6.86 -3.85
CA HIS A 156 -16.14 6.31 -4.41
C HIS A 156 -15.08 7.41 -4.57
N VAL A 157 -13.91 7.21 -3.99
CA VAL A 157 -12.82 8.22 -3.95
C VAL A 157 -11.53 7.73 -4.62
N GLY A 158 -11.50 6.51 -5.11
CA GLY A 158 -10.35 5.92 -5.79
C GLY A 158 -9.89 6.70 -7.02
N CYS A 159 -8.85 6.24 -7.67
CA CYS A 159 -8.23 6.89 -8.82
C CYS A 159 -8.67 6.25 -10.14
N GLU A 160 -9.31 7.03 -11.03
CA GLU A 160 -9.78 6.57 -12.34
C GLU A 160 -8.61 6.20 -13.26
N ASP A 161 -7.52 6.97 -13.21
CA ASP A 161 -6.35 6.70 -14.05
C ASP A 161 -5.58 5.47 -13.55
N LEU A 162 -5.58 5.20 -12.23
CA LEU A 162 -5.06 3.94 -11.68
C LEU A 162 -5.92 2.75 -12.13
N ALA A 163 -7.25 2.85 -12.09
CA ALA A 163 -8.13 1.78 -12.55
C ALA A 163 -7.86 1.38 -14.01
N LYS A 164 -7.61 2.36 -14.88
CA LYS A 164 -7.20 2.12 -16.29
C LYS A 164 -5.84 1.42 -16.35
N GLN A 165 -4.85 1.90 -15.60
CA GLN A 165 -3.51 1.34 -15.64
C GLN A 165 -3.45 -0.08 -15.08
N VAL A 166 -4.21 -0.40 -14.02
CA VAL A 166 -4.31 -1.77 -13.50
C VAL A 166 -4.90 -2.72 -14.55
N THR A 167 -5.85 -2.24 -15.36
CA THR A 167 -6.39 -3.03 -16.47
C THR A 167 -5.33 -3.31 -17.55
N ILE A 168 -4.39 -2.37 -17.78
CA ILE A 168 -3.29 -2.53 -18.75
C ILE A 168 -2.23 -3.48 -18.20
N SER A 169 -1.77 -3.27 -16.95
CA SER A 169 -0.71 -4.08 -16.32
C SER A 169 -1.20 -5.47 -15.93
N ALA A 170 -2.50 -5.64 -15.66
CA ALA A 170 -3.18 -6.89 -15.37
C ALA A 170 -2.43 -7.78 -14.33
N PRO A 171 -2.09 -7.26 -13.13
CA PRO A 171 -1.38 -8.02 -12.13
C PRO A 171 -2.26 -9.18 -11.59
N LYS A 172 -1.64 -10.21 -11.01
CA LYS A 172 -2.37 -11.28 -10.30
C LYS A 172 -2.97 -10.76 -8.99
N VAL A 173 -2.22 -9.90 -8.30
CA VAL A 173 -2.66 -9.25 -7.04
C VAL A 173 -2.42 -7.75 -7.13
N HIS A 174 -3.43 -6.95 -6.76
CA HIS A 174 -3.29 -5.51 -6.52
C HIS A 174 -3.66 -5.23 -5.08
N VAL A 175 -2.67 -4.87 -4.25
CA VAL A 175 -2.85 -4.52 -2.85
C VAL A 175 -2.73 -3.03 -2.63
N PHE A 176 -3.60 -2.49 -1.77
CA PHE A 176 -3.68 -1.08 -1.40
C PHE A 176 -4.32 -0.92 -0.02
N GLY A 177 -4.47 0.33 0.45
CA GLY A 177 -5.13 0.71 1.69
C GLY A 177 -5.79 2.08 1.57
N HIS A 178 -5.38 3.05 2.42
CA HIS A 178 -5.80 4.45 2.41
C HIS A 178 -7.29 4.69 2.74
N ILE A 179 -8.20 3.96 2.13
CA ILE A 179 -9.64 4.05 2.40
C ILE A 179 -10.01 2.93 3.36
N HIS A 180 -9.93 3.20 4.67
CA HIS A 180 -10.07 2.20 5.73
C HIS A 180 -11.42 1.46 5.66
N ASN A 181 -12.50 2.19 5.32
CA ASN A 181 -13.84 1.60 5.16
C ASN A 181 -13.90 0.56 4.03
N GLY A 182 -12.97 0.61 3.09
CA GLY A 182 -12.88 -0.32 1.96
C GLY A 182 -12.20 -1.65 2.30
N TYR A 183 -11.76 -1.89 3.55
CA TYR A 183 -11.07 -3.13 3.92
C TYR A 183 -11.77 -4.38 3.38
N GLY A 184 -11.00 -5.26 2.76
CA GLY A 184 -11.50 -6.50 2.20
C GLY A 184 -10.81 -6.92 0.91
N GLN A 185 -11.39 -7.91 0.23
CA GLN A 185 -10.83 -8.42 -1.02
C GLN A 185 -11.90 -8.68 -2.08
N ARG A 186 -11.54 -8.55 -3.35
CA ARG A 186 -12.45 -8.75 -4.48
C ARG A 186 -11.72 -9.31 -5.70
N GLN A 187 -12.18 -10.44 -6.22
CA GLN A 187 -11.68 -10.98 -7.49
C GLN A 187 -12.39 -10.34 -8.67
N ILE A 188 -11.64 -9.76 -9.62
CA ILE A 188 -12.17 -9.23 -10.88
C ILE A 188 -11.26 -9.72 -12.02
N GLY A 189 -11.80 -10.55 -12.91
CA GLY A 189 -11.01 -11.22 -13.92
C GLY A 189 -9.88 -12.06 -13.29
N GLN A 190 -8.65 -11.84 -13.72
CA GLN A 190 -7.48 -12.53 -13.17
C GLN A 190 -6.85 -11.81 -11.96
N THR A 191 -7.25 -10.58 -11.64
CA THR A 191 -6.67 -9.78 -10.57
C THR A 191 -7.45 -9.93 -9.27
N LEU A 192 -6.77 -10.32 -8.19
CA LEU A 192 -7.26 -10.20 -6.83
C LEU A 192 -6.94 -8.80 -6.31
N TYR A 193 -7.97 -7.99 -6.06
CA TYR A 193 -7.86 -6.68 -5.42
C TYR A 193 -7.99 -6.83 -3.92
N VAL A 194 -7.09 -6.21 -3.16
CA VAL A 194 -7.07 -6.28 -1.70
C VAL A 194 -6.86 -4.88 -1.13
N ASN A 195 -7.85 -4.39 -0.40
CA ASN A 195 -7.66 -3.29 0.53
C ASN A 195 -7.25 -3.90 1.88
N ALA A 196 -5.99 -3.74 2.25
CA ALA A 196 -5.36 -4.39 3.39
C ALA A 196 -5.24 -3.47 4.63
N ALA A 197 -6.06 -2.41 4.72
CA ALA A 197 -6.04 -1.46 5.83
C ALA A 197 -6.27 -2.17 7.17
N ILE A 198 -5.28 -2.14 8.05
CA ILE A 198 -5.35 -2.75 9.39
C ILE A 198 -6.22 -1.93 10.34
N CYS A 199 -6.15 -0.60 10.24
CA CYS A 199 -6.99 0.29 11.03
C CYS A 199 -8.36 0.48 10.37
N ASP A 200 -9.40 0.59 11.22
CA ASP A 200 -10.72 1.06 10.80
C ASP A 200 -10.77 2.61 10.70
N GLU A 201 -11.95 3.18 10.41
CA GLU A 201 -12.17 4.64 10.29
C GLU A 201 -11.90 5.40 11.60
N ASP A 202 -11.94 4.73 12.76
CA ASP A 202 -11.59 5.29 14.08
C ASP A 202 -10.10 5.08 14.42
N TYR A 203 -9.28 4.66 13.47
CA TYR A 203 -7.86 4.34 13.67
C TYR A 203 -7.63 3.23 14.71
N ARG A 204 -8.55 2.26 14.83
CA ARG A 204 -8.36 1.07 15.68
C ARG A 204 -7.82 -0.08 14.81
N PRO A 205 -6.74 -0.77 15.22
CA PRO A 205 -6.10 -1.82 14.43
C PRO A 205 -6.84 -3.17 14.57
N VAL A 206 -8.09 -3.20 14.08
CA VAL A 206 -9.05 -4.31 14.28
C VAL A 206 -9.16 -5.27 13.11
N ASN A 207 -8.66 -4.90 11.94
CA ASN A 207 -8.73 -5.74 10.75
C ASN A 207 -7.58 -6.77 10.73
N ALA A 208 -7.84 -7.93 10.15
CA ALA A 208 -6.82 -8.98 10.03
C ALA A 208 -5.90 -8.74 8.82
N PRO A 209 -4.61 -9.14 8.87
CA PRO A 209 -3.79 -9.25 7.67
C PRO A 209 -4.45 -10.17 6.64
N VAL A 210 -4.36 -9.81 5.36
CA VAL A 210 -4.94 -10.60 4.27
C VAL A 210 -3.87 -11.54 3.69
N VAL A 211 -4.25 -12.77 3.36
CA VAL A 211 -3.36 -13.76 2.75
C VAL A 211 -3.70 -13.90 1.27
N ALA A 212 -2.70 -13.75 0.41
CA ALA A 212 -2.78 -14.05 -1.01
C ALA A 212 -1.78 -15.15 -1.39
N GLU A 213 -2.15 -16.00 -2.36
CA GLU A 213 -1.28 -17.05 -2.89
C GLU A 213 -1.14 -16.91 -4.40
N ILE A 214 0.10 -16.96 -4.91
CA ILE A 214 0.42 -16.90 -6.34
C ILE A 214 1.51 -17.90 -6.73
#